data_c4a9076a2d08361ff44de324c4d12572
#
_entry.id   c4a9076a2d08361ff44de324c4d12572
#
_cell.length_a   1.000
_cell.length_b   1.000
_cell.length_c   1.000
_cell.angle_alpha   90.00
_cell.angle_beta   90.00
_cell.angle_gamma   90.00
#
_symmetry.space_group_name_H-M   'P 1'
#
loop_
_entity.id
_entity.type
_entity.pdbx_description
1 polymer ?
#
loop_
_entity_poly.entity_id
_entity_poly.type
_entity_poly.pdbx_seq_one_letter_code
_entity_poly.pdbx_strand_id
1 'polypeptide(L)'
;MPAFCRVTGVIQPSTDSHIEFEVWLPLAGWNHKLEGAGNGGFAGSINYTDLAQALIAGYATSSTDTGHKGGATDATWALGHPEKIIDFGYRAIHETAEKSKSVIRAFYGEAPQHSYFSSCSNGGRQALMEAQRYAADYDGLIAGAPAANWTRIMAGFTWDEQSAEADPASYIPAGKFAAVDRAVLAACDALDGLKDGVLDDPRKCHFDPAALLCKGADTAACLTQPQVAALQKIYAGPRNSKGEQVYPGFEPGGQSGSGFLGWAAWFSGLKPGTSAQYAFATQAGAYMIYQNAAWDYRAANFDKDLKVAEDTMGARLNAIDPNLKALKDRGGKLMIYHGWSDPALVPTATVNYYENVVAKMGPKDTAGFLRLYMVPGMNHCAAGPGPNSFGAGPGRSADPDSSMFAALERWVEKGTAPEKIIATKYQMDGNPTSGIARTRPLCPYPLVARYKGSGSTDEAANFACVENK
;
A
#
# COMPACT_ATOMS: atom_id res chain seq x y z
N MET A 1 -24.02 1.74 -14.16
CA MET A 1 -24.28 1.76 -12.71
C MET A 1 -25.76 1.54 -12.46
N PRO A 2 -26.17 0.83 -11.39
CA PRO A 2 -27.57 0.75 -11.00
C PRO A 2 -28.10 2.14 -10.59
N ALA A 3 -29.43 2.29 -10.51
CA ALA A 3 -30.04 3.48 -9.96
C ALA A 3 -29.74 3.57 -8.45
N PHE A 4 -29.39 4.76 -7.96
CA PHE A 4 -29.01 4.97 -6.56
C PHE A 4 -29.39 6.36 -6.05
N CYS A 5 -29.53 6.49 -4.76
CA CYS A 5 -29.62 7.77 -4.05
C CYS A 5 -28.20 8.22 -3.67
N ARG A 6 -27.82 9.44 -4.05
CA ARG A 6 -26.56 10.06 -3.66
C ARG A 6 -26.82 11.06 -2.54
N VAL A 7 -26.22 10.83 -1.37
CA VAL A 7 -26.25 11.75 -0.25
C VAL A 7 -24.87 12.39 -0.12
N THR A 8 -24.84 13.72 -0.05
CA THR A 8 -23.60 14.49 0.17
C THR A 8 -23.73 15.22 1.50
N GLY A 9 -22.64 15.39 2.21
CA GLY A 9 -22.63 16.08 3.49
C GLY A 9 -21.26 16.66 3.84
N VAL A 10 -21.28 17.49 4.87
CA VAL A 10 -20.07 18.09 5.48
C VAL A 10 -20.08 17.80 6.98
N ILE A 11 -18.94 17.37 7.50
CA ILE A 11 -18.71 17.16 8.93
C ILE A 11 -17.70 18.21 9.40
N GLN A 12 -18.03 18.95 10.46
CA GLN A 12 -17.20 20.03 10.98
C GLN A 12 -16.95 19.84 12.48
N PRO A 13 -16.06 18.91 12.87
CA PRO A 13 -15.77 18.63 14.28
C PRO A 13 -15.01 19.75 14.99
N SER A 14 -14.40 20.68 14.24
CA SER A 14 -13.76 21.88 14.76
C SER A 14 -13.95 23.05 13.77
N THR A 15 -13.56 24.27 14.18
CA THR A 15 -13.64 25.46 13.32
C THR A 15 -12.71 25.42 12.11
N ASP A 16 -11.65 24.61 12.15
CA ASP A 16 -10.67 24.42 11.06
C ASP A 16 -10.97 23.18 10.20
N SER A 17 -11.91 22.33 10.63
CA SER A 17 -12.28 21.11 9.91
C SER A 17 -13.40 21.37 8.91
N HIS A 18 -13.29 20.75 7.72
CA HIS A 18 -14.34 20.75 6.70
C HIS A 18 -14.24 19.44 5.90
N ILE A 19 -14.85 18.38 6.43
CA ILE A 19 -14.79 17.04 5.87
C ILE A 19 -16.00 16.84 4.96
N GLU A 20 -15.79 16.83 3.65
CA GLU A 20 -16.82 16.42 2.71
C GLU A 20 -16.88 14.90 2.62
N PHE A 21 -18.09 14.37 2.54
CA PHE A 21 -18.33 12.95 2.33
C PHE A 21 -19.53 12.69 1.45
N GLU A 22 -19.54 11.52 0.85
CA GLU A 22 -20.67 11.00 0.09
C GLU A 22 -21.06 9.62 0.55
N VAL A 23 -22.38 9.34 0.52
CA VAL A 23 -22.95 8.01 0.70
C VAL A 23 -23.83 7.70 -0.52
N TRP A 24 -23.57 6.59 -1.20
CA TRP A 24 -24.36 6.13 -2.33
C TRP A 24 -25.15 4.89 -1.92
N LEU A 25 -26.45 4.91 -2.18
CA LEU A 25 -27.42 3.93 -1.67
C LEU A 25 -28.15 3.30 -2.85
N PRO A 26 -27.96 1.99 -3.16
CA PRO A 26 -28.74 1.31 -4.20
C PRO A 26 -30.24 1.45 -3.98
N LEU A 27 -31.01 1.85 -5.03
CA LEU A 27 -32.49 1.89 -4.93
C LEU A 27 -33.12 0.51 -4.96
N ALA A 28 -32.41 -0.50 -5.47
CA ALA A 28 -32.84 -1.90 -5.48
C ALA A 28 -31.61 -2.81 -5.34
N GLY A 29 -31.81 -3.98 -4.72
CA GLY A 29 -30.74 -5.00 -4.62
C GLY A 29 -29.65 -4.64 -3.62
N TRP A 30 -29.94 -3.80 -2.60
CA TRP A 30 -29.00 -3.59 -1.49
C TRP A 30 -28.74 -4.92 -0.76
N ASN A 31 -27.47 -5.25 -0.61
CA ASN A 31 -27.04 -6.51 0.02
C ASN A 31 -26.97 -6.43 1.57
N HIS A 32 -27.56 -5.43 2.18
CA HIS A 32 -27.57 -5.11 3.61
C HIS A 32 -26.19 -4.83 4.19
N LYS A 33 -25.21 -4.42 3.38
CA LYS A 33 -23.84 -4.15 3.79
C LYS A 33 -23.41 -2.72 3.43
N LEU A 34 -22.41 -2.20 4.18
CA LEU A 34 -21.71 -0.96 3.91
C LEU A 34 -20.29 -1.27 3.45
N GLU A 35 -19.81 -0.57 2.44
CA GLU A 35 -18.40 -0.53 2.09
C GLU A 35 -17.88 0.91 2.10
N GLY A 36 -16.88 1.16 2.95
CA GLY A 36 -16.09 2.40 2.96
C GLY A 36 -14.93 2.32 1.97
N ALA A 37 -14.74 3.38 1.18
CA ALA A 37 -13.66 3.55 0.23
C ALA A 37 -12.64 4.56 0.73
N GLY A 38 -11.36 4.18 0.79
CA GLY A 38 -10.26 5.06 1.19
C GLY A 38 -9.67 5.89 0.07
N ASN A 39 -8.54 6.56 0.37
CA ASN A 39 -7.90 7.52 -0.54
C ASN A 39 -6.42 7.19 -0.74
N GLY A 40 -5.85 7.58 -1.89
CA GLY A 40 -4.43 7.49 -2.18
C GLY A 40 -3.65 8.77 -1.85
N GLY A 41 -2.33 8.66 -1.67
CA GLY A 41 -1.43 9.80 -1.43
C GLY A 41 -1.82 10.65 -0.24
N PHE A 42 -1.82 11.99 -0.41
CA PHE A 42 -2.31 12.92 0.61
C PHE A 42 -3.81 13.18 0.53
N ALA A 43 -4.59 12.31 -0.14
CA ALA A 43 -6.04 12.37 -0.29
C ALA A 43 -6.55 13.64 -1.02
N GLY A 44 -7.58 14.31 -0.48
CA GLY A 44 -8.09 15.59 -1.02
C GLY A 44 -9.22 15.45 -2.03
N SER A 45 -9.79 14.25 -2.22
CA SER A 45 -10.93 14.01 -3.12
C SER A 45 -11.73 12.77 -2.73
N ILE A 46 -13.02 12.76 -3.07
CA ILE A 46 -13.88 11.57 -3.00
C ILE A 46 -13.41 10.53 -4.01
N ASN A 47 -13.35 9.27 -3.59
CA ASN A 47 -12.96 8.14 -4.45
C ASN A 47 -14.17 7.59 -5.22
N TYR A 48 -14.52 8.26 -6.31
CA TYR A 48 -15.68 7.88 -7.13
C TYR A 48 -15.56 6.50 -7.79
N THR A 49 -14.34 6.07 -8.09
CA THR A 49 -14.10 4.77 -8.72
C THR A 49 -14.50 3.63 -7.79
N ASP A 50 -14.02 3.65 -6.55
CA ASP A 50 -14.32 2.60 -5.58
C ASP A 50 -15.79 2.67 -5.13
N LEU A 51 -16.38 3.88 -4.98
CA LEU A 51 -17.82 4.04 -4.76
C LEU A 51 -18.64 3.33 -5.84
N ALA A 52 -18.29 3.55 -7.12
CA ALA A 52 -19.01 2.93 -8.23
C ALA A 52 -18.88 1.40 -8.25
N GLN A 53 -17.71 0.87 -7.94
CA GLN A 53 -17.47 -0.59 -7.88
C GLN A 53 -18.28 -1.25 -6.76
N ALA A 54 -18.25 -0.67 -5.57
CA ALA A 54 -19.02 -1.17 -4.43
C ALA A 54 -20.54 -1.09 -4.68
N LEU A 55 -21.00 0.01 -5.27
CA LEU A 55 -22.40 0.19 -5.65
C LEU A 55 -22.87 -0.88 -6.66
N ILE A 56 -22.05 -1.18 -7.68
CA ILE A 56 -22.34 -2.22 -8.67
C ILE A 56 -22.45 -3.59 -8.00
N ALA A 57 -21.67 -3.85 -6.96
CA ALA A 57 -21.71 -5.07 -6.16
C ALA A 57 -22.86 -5.10 -5.13
N GLY A 58 -23.72 -4.09 -5.12
CA GLY A 58 -24.92 -4.02 -4.26
C GLY A 58 -24.69 -3.46 -2.87
N TYR A 59 -23.52 -2.88 -2.58
CA TYR A 59 -23.25 -2.23 -1.28
C TYR A 59 -23.85 -0.82 -1.21
N ALA A 60 -24.32 -0.41 -0.04
CA ALA A 60 -24.25 0.99 0.29
C ALA A 60 -22.78 1.35 0.47
N THR A 61 -22.35 2.49 -0.07
CA THR A 61 -20.92 2.81 -0.10
C THR A 61 -20.66 4.26 0.27
N SER A 62 -19.48 4.52 0.86
CA SER A 62 -19.11 5.86 1.30
C SER A 62 -17.63 6.19 1.03
N SER A 63 -17.35 7.47 0.83
CA SER A 63 -16.00 8.02 0.72
C SER A 63 -15.97 9.47 1.20
N THR A 64 -14.78 9.96 1.54
CA THR A 64 -14.54 11.32 2.03
C THR A 64 -13.33 11.95 1.34
N ASP A 65 -13.27 13.29 1.30
CA ASP A 65 -12.10 14.04 0.87
C ASP A 65 -11.01 14.16 1.95
N THR A 66 -11.28 13.63 3.15
CA THR A 66 -10.41 13.72 4.34
C THR A 66 -10.20 15.14 4.88
N GLY A 67 -11.14 16.04 4.66
CA GLY A 67 -11.17 17.38 5.26
C GLY A 67 -10.41 18.46 4.48
N HIS A 68 -10.02 18.19 3.24
CA HIS A 68 -9.34 19.17 2.37
C HIS A 68 -9.54 18.86 0.89
N LYS A 69 -9.12 19.79 0.04
CA LYS A 69 -9.03 19.61 -1.42
C LYS A 69 -7.57 19.64 -1.85
N GLY A 70 -7.19 18.78 -2.79
CA GLY A 70 -5.83 18.74 -3.32
C GLY A 70 -5.59 17.54 -4.22
N GLY A 71 -4.43 17.51 -4.86
CA GLY A 71 -3.95 16.33 -5.58
C GLY A 71 -3.26 15.33 -4.64
N ALA A 72 -3.04 14.11 -5.13
CA ALA A 72 -2.45 13.03 -4.32
C ALA A 72 -1.07 13.34 -3.72
N THR A 73 -0.31 14.29 -4.27
CA THR A 73 1.00 14.72 -3.77
C THR A 73 1.01 16.14 -3.23
N ASP A 74 -0.13 16.83 -3.15
CA ASP A 74 -0.24 18.19 -2.65
C ASP A 74 -0.52 18.19 -1.15
N ALA A 75 0.40 18.75 -0.34
CA ALA A 75 0.23 18.94 1.09
C ALA A 75 0.11 20.42 1.50
N THR A 76 -0.04 21.35 0.57
CA THR A 76 -0.15 22.80 0.85
C THR A 76 -1.33 23.14 1.77
N TRP A 77 -2.37 22.33 1.75
CA TRP A 77 -3.56 22.41 2.60
C TRP A 77 -3.27 22.29 4.11
N ALA A 78 -2.12 21.69 4.47
CA ALA A 78 -1.76 21.42 5.86
C ALA A 78 -1.09 22.61 6.56
N LEU A 79 -0.57 23.60 5.80
CA LEU A 79 0.16 24.73 6.35
C LEU A 79 -0.75 25.63 7.20
N GLY A 80 -0.48 25.68 8.50
CA GLY A 80 -1.28 26.43 9.46
C GLY A 80 -2.63 25.76 9.84
N HIS A 81 -2.89 24.52 9.39
CA HIS A 81 -4.15 23.82 9.58
C HIS A 81 -3.98 22.49 10.35
N PRO A 82 -3.67 22.50 11.66
CA PRO A 82 -3.40 21.29 12.42
C PRO A 82 -4.61 20.33 12.52
N GLU A 83 -5.84 20.85 12.47
CA GLU A 83 -7.05 20.03 12.52
C GLU A 83 -7.27 19.26 11.21
N LYS A 84 -6.93 19.84 10.06
CA LYS A 84 -6.97 19.13 8.77
C LYS A 84 -5.98 17.96 8.73
N ILE A 85 -4.81 18.10 9.40
CA ILE A 85 -3.86 16.98 9.55
C ILE A 85 -4.48 15.85 10.38
N ILE A 86 -5.27 16.17 11.42
CA ILE A 86 -6.00 15.19 12.23
C ILE A 86 -7.12 14.54 11.39
N ASP A 87 -7.85 15.32 10.59
CA ASP A 87 -8.88 14.82 9.68
C ASP A 87 -8.28 13.82 8.69
N PHE A 88 -7.22 14.20 7.99
CA PHE A 88 -6.46 13.33 7.09
C PHE A 88 -5.90 12.09 7.81
N GLY A 89 -5.45 12.27 9.05
CA GLY A 89 -4.81 11.22 9.85
C GLY A 89 -5.73 10.05 10.17
N TYR A 90 -6.93 10.33 10.67
CA TYR A 90 -7.84 9.29 11.14
C TYR A 90 -9.30 9.75 11.29
N ARG A 91 -9.57 11.04 11.62
CA ARG A 91 -10.90 11.49 12.03
C ARG A 91 -11.91 11.43 10.89
N ALA A 92 -11.51 11.79 9.68
CA ALA A 92 -12.44 11.85 8.55
C ALA A 92 -13.02 10.48 8.18
N ILE A 93 -12.22 9.41 8.20
CA ILE A 93 -12.72 8.05 7.89
C ILE A 93 -13.71 7.61 8.97
N HIS A 94 -13.35 7.74 10.24
CA HIS A 94 -14.21 7.41 11.38
C HIS A 94 -15.57 8.16 11.32
N GLU A 95 -15.52 9.47 11.21
CA GLU A 95 -16.74 10.28 11.16
C GLU A 95 -17.61 9.93 9.94
N THR A 96 -16.96 9.64 8.80
CA THR A 96 -17.68 9.21 7.59
C THR A 96 -18.35 7.86 7.80
N ALA A 97 -17.70 6.90 8.47
CA ALA A 97 -18.29 5.59 8.78
C ALA A 97 -19.54 5.74 9.66
N GLU A 98 -19.47 6.54 10.72
CA GLU A 98 -20.59 6.78 11.64
C GLU A 98 -21.78 7.49 10.96
N LYS A 99 -21.48 8.54 10.15
CA LYS A 99 -22.52 9.24 9.39
C LYS A 99 -23.14 8.34 8.32
N SER A 100 -22.34 7.52 7.64
CA SER A 100 -22.84 6.58 6.64
C SER A 100 -23.80 5.55 7.22
N LYS A 101 -23.48 4.96 8.37
CA LYS A 101 -24.39 4.04 9.08
C LYS A 101 -25.70 4.73 9.47
N SER A 102 -25.62 6.00 9.87
CA SER A 102 -26.81 6.80 10.22
C SER A 102 -27.69 7.09 8.99
N VAL A 103 -27.07 7.47 7.87
CA VAL A 103 -27.76 7.70 6.58
C VAL A 103 -28.42 6.42 6.08
N ILE A 104 -27.71 5.28 6.12
CA ILE A 104 -28.23 3.95 5.74
C ILE A 104 -29.47 3.60 6.56
N ARG A 105 -29.39 3.76 7.88
CA ARG A 105 -30.55 3.50 8.78
C ARG A 105 -31.74 4.40 8.46
N ALA A 106 -31.50 5.68 8.17
CA ALA A 106 -32.56 6.62 7.82
C ALA A 106 -33.22 6.27 6.49
N PHE A 107 -32.44 5.81 5.51
CA PHE A 107 -32.92 5.52 4.16
C PHE A 107 -33.63 4.16 4.05
N TYR A 108 -33.05 3.09 4.59
CA TYR A 108 -33.60 1.73 4.50
C TYR A 108 -34.46 1.30 5.69
N GLY A 109 -34.48 2.09 6.80
CA GLY A 109 -35.16 1.73 8.05
C GLY A 109 -34.38 0.74 8.93
N GLU A 110 -33.20 0.29 8.50
CA GLU A 110 -32.34 -0.65 9.24
C GLU A 110 -30.85 -0.30 9.07
N ALA A 111 -30.04 -0.71 10.03
CA ALA A 111 -28.58 -0.55 9.95
C ALA A 111 -27.98 -1.61 9.01
N PRO A 112 -26.76 -1.38 8.46
CA PRO A 112 -26.06 -2.43 7.74
C PRO A 112 -25.75 -3.60 8.68
N GLN A 113 -25.93 -4.82 8.19
CA GLN A 113 -25.62 -6.04 8.95
C GLN A 113 -24.12 -6.23 9.12
N HIS A 114 -23.35 -5.85 8.08
CA HIS A 114 -21.89 -5.83 8.10
C HIS A 114 -21.34 -4.58 7.43
N SER A 115 -20.18 -4.14 7.90
CA SER A 115 -19.46 -3.00 7.36
C SER A 115 -18.03 -3.41 7.00
N TYR A 116 -17.60 -3.07 5.80
CA TYR A 116 -16.28 -3.39 5.27
C TYR A 116 -15.53 -2.14 4.85
N PHE A 117 -14.20 -2.19 4.91
CA PHE A 117 -13.33 -1.15 4.37
C PHE A 117 -12.20 -1.81 3.57
N SER A 118 -12.00 -1.39 2.34
CA SER A 118 -10.92 -1.90 1.50
C SER A 118 -10.24 -0.77 0.77
N SER A 119 -8.92 -0.63 0.97
CA SER A 119 -8.15 0.36 0.23
C SER A 119 -6.65 0.06 0.27
N CYS A 120 -5.87 0.76 -0.57
CA CYS A 120 -4.43 0.57 -0.72
C CYS A 120 -3.65 1.86 -0.44
N SER A 121 -2.33 1.75 -0.14
CA SER A 121 -1.44 2.90 0.05
C SER A 121 -1.81 3.70 1.32
N ASN A 122 -2.06 5.00 1.19
CA ASN A 122 -2.65 5.79 2.28
C ASN A 122 -3.99 5.19 2.75
N GLY A 123 -4.80 4.64 1.83
CA GLY A 123 -6.02 3.93 2.19
C GLY A 123 -5.77 2.65 3.00
N GLY A 124 -4.66 1.96 2.77
CA GLY A 124 -4.19 0.87 3.63
C GLY A 124 -3.81 1.37 5.03
N ARG A 125 -3.19 2.56 5.15
CA ARG A 125 -2.96 3.23 6.43
C ARG A 125 -4.29 3.58 7.12
N GLN A 126 -5.27 4.08 6.38
CA GLN A 126 -6.62 4.35 6.91
C GLN A 126 -7.26 3.07 7.47
N ALA A 127 -7.20 1.95 6.75
CA ALA A 127 -7.68 0.66 7.25
C ALA A 127 -7.00 0.24 8.56
N LEU A 128 -5.69 0.45 8.69
CA LEU A 128 -4.96 0.17 9.94
C LEU A 128 -5.33 1.14 11.05
N MET A 129 -5.59 2.43 10.75
CA MET A 129 -6.10 3.39 11.75
C MET A 129 -7.47 2.97 12.29
N GLU A 130 -8.38 2.53 11.42
CA GLU A 130 -9.69 1.99 11.82
C GLU A 130 -9.52 0.75 12.72
N ALA A 131 -8.66 -0.20 12.32
CA ALA A 131 -8.38 -1.39 13.12
C ALA A 131 -7.84 -1.09 14.51
N GLN A 132 -7.00 -0.05 14.64
CA GLN A 132 -6.30 0.30 15.87
C GLN A 132 -7.12 1.21 16.78
N ARG A 133 -7.82 2.21 16.23
CA ARG A 133 -8.50 3.27 17.00
C ARG A 133 -9.99 3.12 17.06
N TYR A 134 -10.61 2.63 15.98
CA TYR A 134 -12.05 2.63 15.77
C TYR A 134 -12.57 1.24 15.38
N ALA A 135 -12.15 0.24 16.15
CA ALA A 135 -12.44 -1.15 15.87
C ALA A 135 -13.95 -1.47 15.70
N ALA A 136 -14.85 -0.58 16.14
CA ALA A 136 -16.30 -0.73 16.00
C ALA A 136 -16.85 -0.30 14.63
N ASP A 137 -16.05 0.39 13.80
CA ASP A 137 -16.56 0.96 12.55
C ASP A 137 -16.76 -0.06 11.45
N TYR A 138 -15.84 -1.03 11.36
CA TYR A 138 -15.85 -2.04 10.30
C TYR A 138 -15.65 -3.45 10.87
N ASP A 139 -16.40 -4.41 10.34
CA ASP A 139 -16.28 -5.83 10.70
C ASP A 139 -15.16 -6.53 9.96
N GLY A 140 -14.84 -6.06 8.75
CA GLY A 140 -13.75 -6.56 7.93
C GLY A 140 -12.98 -5.44 7.25
N LEU A 141 -11.64 -5.54 7.29
CA LEU A 141 -10.74 -4.54 6.70
C LEU A 141 -9.73 -5.19 5.77
N ILE A 142 -9.46 -4.56 4.62
CA ILE A 142 -8.32 -4.87 3.76
C ILE A 142 -7.39 -3.66 3.72
N ALA A 143 -6.16 -3.86 4.15
CA ALA A 143 -5.08 -2.87 4.12
C ALA A 143 -4.04 -3.27 3.06
N GLY A 144 -4.16 -2.74 1.85
CA GLY A 144 -3.19 -2.99 0.78
C GLY A 144 -1.99 -2.06 0.89
N ALA A 145 -0.76 -2.59 0.74
CA ALA A 145 0.49 -1.82 0.72
C ALA A 145 0.42 -0.60 1.67
N PRO A 146 0.20 -0.79 2.99
CA PRO A 146 -0.20 0.29 3.88
C PRO A 146 0.95 1.26 4.15
N ALA A 147 0.70 2.56 4.01
CA ALA A 147 1.63 3.62 4.43
C ALA A 147 1.66 3.74 5.98
N ALA A 148 1.86 2.62 6.68
CA ALA A 148 1.63 2.47 8.11
C ALA A 148 2.53 3.36 8.98
N ASN A 149 3.83 3.35 8.75
CA ASN A 149 4.80 4.16 9.48
C ASN A 149 5.11 5.44 8.70
N TRP A 150 4.13 6.34 8.65
CA TRP A 150 4.14 7.51 7.78
C TRP A 150 5.39 8.38 7.96
N THR A 151 5.80 8.65 9.20
CA THR A 151 6.96 9.50 9.50
C THR A 151 8.27 8.91 8.96
N ARG A 152 8.44 7.59 9.07
CA ARG A 152 9.62 6.90 8.57
C ARG A 152 9.60 6.68 7.06
N ILE A 153 8.42 6.57 6.46
CA ILE A 153 8.25 6.58 5.00
C ILE A 153 8.74 7.93 4.45
N MET A 154 8.32 9.04 5.03
CA MET A 154 8.79 10.38 4.58
C MET A 154 10.29 10.55 4.77
N ALA A 155 10.86 10.00 5.85
CA ALA A 155 12.32 9.94 6.02
C ALA A 155 12.98 9.08 4.94
N GLY A 156 12.38 7.94 4.58
CA GLY A 156 12.85 7.09 3.47
C GLY A 156 12.87 7.84 2.14
N PHE A 157 11.78 8.47 1.77
CA PHE A 157 11.72 9.28 0.54
C PHE A 157 12.76 10.41 0.53
N THR A 158 12.95 11.08 1.67
CA THR A 158 13.99 12.12 1.80
C THR A 158 15.40 11.56 1.61
N TRP A 159 15.67 10.36 2.15
CA TRP A 159 16.95 9.67 1.97
C TRP A 159 17.21 9.26 0.53
N ASP A 160 16.19 8.75 -0.14
CA ASP A 160 16.30 8.31 -1.54
C ASP A 160 16.56 9.50 -2.46
N GLU A 161 15.86 10.63 -2.24
CA GLU A 161 16.09 11.87 -2.99
C GLU A 161 17.47 12.48 -2.72
N GLN A 162 17.94 12.47 -1.47
CA GLN A 162 19.31 12.88 -1.17
C GLN A 162 20.34 11.98 -1.84
N SER A 163 20.06 10.67 -1.91
CA SER A 163 20.96 9.69 -2.52
C SER A 163 21.02 9.82 -4.04
N ALA A 164 19.88 10.10 -4.69
CA ALA A 164 19.76 10.11 -6.13
C ALA A 164 19.92 11.50 -6.76
N GLU A 165 19.58 12.59 -6.06
CA GLU A 165 19.45 13.91 -6.67
C GLU A 165 20.26 15.04 -5.98
N ALA A 166 20.83 14.81 -4.79
CA ALA A 166 21.67 15.85 -4.16
C ALA A 166 22.95 16.12 -4.98
N ASP A 167 23.51 15.09 -5.61
CA ASP A 167 24.52 15.18 -6.66
C ASP A 167 23.89 14.86 -8.02
N PRO A 168 23.87 15.78 -9.00
CA PRO A 168 23.30 15.51 -10.32
C PRO A 168 23.89 14.29 -11.04
N ALA A 169 25.13 13.91 -10.74
CA ALA A 169 25.76 12.71 -11.30
C ALA A 169 25.16 11.39 -10.77
N SER A 170 24.48 11.44 -9.64
CA SER A 170 23.84 10.30 -8.99
C SER A 170 22.45 9.96 -9.54
N TYR A 171 21.84 10.88 -10.30
CA TYR A 171 20.52 10.66 -10.90
C TYR A 171 20.52 9.46 -11.83
N ILE A 172 19.57 8.54 -11.62
CA ILE A 172 19.40 7.32 -12.42
C ILE A 172 18.25 7.54 -13.40
N PRO A 173 18.52 7.76 -14.70
CA PRO A 173 17.44 7.90 -15.68
C PRO A 173 16.59 6.63 -15.79
N ALA A 174 15.27 6.79 -16.00
CA ALA A 174 14.30 5.71 -16.11
C ALA A 174 14.72 4.57 -17.07
N GLY A 175 15.38 4.90 -18.19
CA GLY A 175 15.84 3.92 -19.16
C GLY A 175 16.90 2.91 -18.65
N LYS A 176 17.52 3.17 -17.49
CA LYS A 176 18.51 2.26 -16.89
C LYS A 176 17.89 1.17 -16.02
N PHE A 177 16.66 1.34 -15.53
CA PHE A 177 16.02 0.36 -14.66
C PHE A 177 15.80 -1.00 -15.31
N ALA A 178 15.60 -1.05 -16.62
CA ALA A 178 15.55 -2.32 -17.35
C ALA A 178 16.87 -3.12 -17.29
N ALA A 179 18.01 -2.45 -17.20
CA ALA A 179 19.29 -3.12 -17.02
C ALA A 179 19.48 -3.61 -15.58
N VAL A 180 19.04 -2.80 -14.60
CA VAL A 180 19.03 -3.20 -13.18
C VAL A 180 18.18 -4.44 -12.98
N ASP A 181 16.95 -4.45 -13.47
CA ASP A 181 16.02 -5.58 -13.32
C ASP A 181 16.55 -6.86 -13.95
N ARG A 182 17.09 -6.79 -15.18
CA ARG A 182 17.74 -7.95 -15.82
C ARG A 182 18.90 -8.51 -15.01
N ALA A 183 19.72 -7.64 -14.41
CA ALA A 183 20.86 -8.08 -13.61
C ALA A 183 20.42 -8.71 -12.28
N VAL A 184 19.38 -8.16 -11.64
CA VAL A 184 18.75 -8.74 -10.45
C VAL A 184 18.19 -10.13 -10.77
N LEU A 185 17.40 -10.28 -11.83
CA LEU A 185 16.85 -11.57 -12.24
C LEU A 185 17.94 -12.58 -12.63
N ALA A 186 18.99 -12.15 -13.33
CA ALA A 186 20.12 -13.03 -13.64
C ALA A 186 20.81 -13.58 -12.38
N ALA A 187 20.86 -12.80 -11.30
CA ALA A 187 21.48 -13.19 -10.03
C ALA A 187 20.55 -14.00 -9.13
N CYS A 188 19.25 -13.73 -9.13
CA CYS A 188 18.37 -14.13 -8.04
C CYS A 188 17.12 -14.91 -8.47
N ASP A 189 16.69 -14.88 -9.73
CA ASP A 189 15.43 -15.49 -10.19
C ASP A 189 15.33 -17.00 -9.86
N ALA A 190 16.47 -17.70 -9.84
CA ALA A 190 16.48 -19.14 -9.54
C ALA A 190 16.48 -19.49 -8.05
N LEU A 191 16.52 -18.50 -7.12
CA LEU A 191 16.68 -18.76 -5.68
C LEU A 191 15.46 -19.45 -5.04
N ASP A 192 14.27 -19.28 -5.61
CA ASP A 192 13.03 -19.95 -5.18
C ASP A 192 12.79 -21.30 -5.88
N GLY A 193 13.68 -21.69 -6.83
CA GLY A 193 13.63 -22.92 -7.59
C GLY A 193 12.97 -22.79 -8.96
N LEU A 194 12.56 -21.58 -9.37
CA LEU A 194 12.03 -21.28 -10.70
C LEU A 194 12.85 -20.18 -11.37
N LYS A 195 12.73 -20.09 -12.71
CA LYS A 195 13.21 -18.96 -13.51
C LYS A 195 12.03 -18.43 -14.30
N ASP A 196 11.22 -17.64 -13.63
CA ASP A 196 9.95 -17.19 -14.19
C ASP A 196 9.78 -15.66 -14.21
N GLY A 197 10.87 -14.92 -13.89
CA GLY A 197 10.92 -13.46 -13.90
C GLY A 197 10.33 -12.82 -12.65
N VAL A 198 10.15 -13.59 -11.56
CA VAL A 198 9.57 -13.13 -10.31
C VAL A 198 10.40 -13.67 -9.13
N LEU A 199 10.66 -12.86 -8.13
CA LEU A 199 11.27 -13.27 -6.88
C LEU A 199 10.19 -13.53 -5.83
N ASP A 200 10.07 -14.77 -5.33
CA ASP A 200 9.09 -15.12 -4.30
C ASP A 200 9.36 -14.41 -2.95
N ASP A 201 10.64 -14.26 -2.60
CA ASP A 201 11.09 -13.49 -1.44
C ASP A 201 12.38 -12.74 -1.78
N PRO A 202 12.29 -11.47 -2.23
CA PRO A 202 13.45 -10.72 -2.68
C PRO A 202 14.45 -10.39 -1.55
N ARG A 203 14.10 -10.55 -0.28
CA ARG A 203 15.02 -10.40 0.87
C ARG A 203 16.16 -11.43 0.84
N LYS A 204 15.97 -12.54 0.11
CA LYS A 204 17.01 -13.56 -0.13
C LYS A 204 17.98 -13.18 -1.27
N CYS A 205 17.68 -12.12 -2.01
CA CYS A 205 18.48 -11.66 -3.13
C CYS A 205 19.53 -10.65 -2.66
N HIS A 206 20.78 -11.06 -2.63
CA HIS A 206 21.91 -10.21 -2.24
C HIS A 206 22.58 -9.60 -3.48
N PHE A 207 21.80 -8.84 -4.28
CA PHE A 207 22.30 -8.18 -5.48
C PHE A 207 23.08 -6.91 -5.12
N ASP A 208 24.34 -6.81 -5.63
CA ASP A 208 25.14 -5.58 -5.55
C ASP A 208 25.07 -4.80 -6.87
N PRO A 209 24.56 -3.56 -6.89
CA PRO A 209 24.56 -2.69 -8.06
C PRO A 209 25.93 -2.46 -8.71
N ALA A 210 27.03 -2.67 -7.98
CA ALA A 210 28.39 -2.58 -8.54
C ALA A 210 28.63 -3.55 -9.71
N ALA A 211 27.85 -4.64 -9.81
CA ALA A 211 27.88 -5.54 -10.96
C ALA A 211 27.51 -4.86 -12.29
N LEU A 212 26.80 -3.73 -12.22
CA LEU A 212 26.39 -2.92 -13.38
C LEU A 212 27.31 -1.73 -13.67
N LEU A 213 28.46 -1.59 -12.98
CA LEU A 213 29.37 -0.46 -13.20
C LEU A 213 29.82 -0.39 -14.66
N CYS A 214 29.69 0.78 -15.29
CA CYS A 214 30.11 1.01 -16.66
C CYS A 214 31.63 0.79 -16.80
N LYS A 215 32.04 -0.05 -17.78
CA LYS A 215 33.45 -0.29 -18.12
C LYS A 215 33.99 0.69 -19.16
N GLY A 216 33.19 1.62 -19.63
CA GLY A 216 33.48 2.62 -20.64
C GLY A 216 32.46 3.75 -20.59
N ALA A 217 31.93 4.14 -21.76
CA ALA A 217 30.93 5.21 -21.87
C ALA A 217 29.66 4.90 -21.07
N ASP A 218 29.00 5.93 -20.54
CA ASP A 218 27.70 5.84 -19.92
C ASP A 218 26.64 5.46 -20.96
N THR A 219 25.90 4.37 -20.70
CA THR A 219 24.83 3.85 -21.57
C THR A 219 23.63 3.39 -20.74
N ALA A 220 22.51 3.10 -21.40
CA ALA A 220 21.32 2.54 -20.75
C ALA A 220 21.55 1.11 -20.18
N ALA A 221 22.67 0.46 -20.49
CA ALA A 221 22.97 -0.91 -20.06
C ALA A 221 23.85 -0.98 -18.80
N CYS A 222 24.33 0.15 -18.27
CA CYS A 222 25.21 0.20 -17.11
C CYS A 222 24.93 1.42 -16.23
N LEU A 223 25.49 1.41 -15.02
CA LEU A 223 25.42 2.51 -14.06
C LEU A 223 26.80 3.18 -13.93
N THR A 224 26.82 4.51 -13.85
CA THR A 224 28.04 5.23 -13.45
C THR A 224 28.36 4.99 -11.98
N GLN A 225 29.58 5.30 -11.54
CA GLN A 225 29.96 5.11 -10.14
C GLN A 225 29.05 5.87 -9.15
N PRO A 226 28.64 7.16 -9.39
CA PRO A 226 27.67 7.83 -8.53
C PRO A 226 26.28 7.15 -8.52
N GLN A 227 25.80 6.65 -9.67
CA GLN A 227 24.53 5.93 -9.76
C GLN A 227 24.55 4.59 -9.02
N VAL A 228 25.68 3.86 -9.07
CA VAL A 228 25.88 2.65 -8.27
C VAL A 228 25.76 2.99 -6.78
N ALA A 229 26.46 4.02 -6.32
CA ALA A 229 26.43 4.44 -4.92
C ALA A 229 25.03 4.89 -4.48
N ALA A 230 24.29 5.58 -5.35
CA ALA A 230 22.91 5.96 -5.08
C ALA A 230 21.99 4.74 -4.90
N LEU A 231 22.04 3.78 -5.85
CA LEU A 231 21.21 2.59 -5.77
C LEU A 231 21.56 1.70 -4.57
N GLN A 232 22.86 1.61 -4.21
CA GLN A 232 23.28 0.91 -2.98
C GLN A 232 22.69 1.55 -1.72
N LYS A 233 22.63 2.89 -1.64
CA LYS A 233 22.01 3.61 -0.51
C LYS A 233 20.50 3.38 -0.45
N ILE A 234 19.82 3.37 -1.59
CA ILE A 234 18.37 3.10 -1.70
C ILE A 234 18.06 1.68 -1.20
N TYR A 235 18.83 0.68 -1.63
CA TYR A 235 18.66 -0.71 -1.16
C TYR A 235 19.04 -0.87 0.32
N ALA A 236 20.00 -0.10 0.84
CA ALA A 236 20.36 -0.15 2.25
C ALA A 236 19.33 0.51 3.17
N GLY A 237 18.54 1.48 2.65
CA GLY A 237 17.61 2.31 3.42
C GLY A 237 18.29 3.37 4.30
N PRO A 238 17.49 4.31 4.84
CA PRO A 238 17.99 5.44 5.60
C PRO A 238 18.66 5.01 6.91
N ARG A 239 19.78 5.69 7.21
CA ARG A 239 20.57 5.51 8.43
C ARG A 239 20.87 6.85 9.09
N ASN A 240 20.97 6.85 10.41
CA ASN A 240 21.44 8.00 11.17
C ASN A 240 22.99 8.09 11.16
N SER A 241 23.56 9.12 11.80
CA SER A 241 25.02 9.35 11.86
C SER A 241 25.78 8.23 12.59
N LYS A 242 25.09 7.43 13.41
CA LYS A 242 25.66 6.27 14.11
C LYS A 242 25.60 4.98 13.26
N GLY A 243 25.05 5.03 12.06
CA GLY A 243 24.84 3.89 11.18
C GLY A 243 23.62 3.02 11.56
N GLU A 244 22.81 3.45 12.53
CA GLU A 244 21.57 2.74 12.90
C GLU A 244 20.53 2.92 11.81
N GLN A 245 19.86 1.82 11.43
CA GLN A 245 18.83 1.85 10.40
C GLN A 245 17.54 2.53 10.89
N VAL A 246 17.12 3.56 10.19
CA VAL A 246 15.89 4.32 10.49
C VAL A 246 14.65 3.65 9.91
N TYR A 247 14.77 3.14 8.69
CA TYR A 247 13.71 2.45 7.96
C TYR A 247 14.34 1.44 7.01
N PRO A 248 13.69 0.32 6.66
CA PRO A 248 14.25 -0.62 5.70
C PRO A 248 14.41 0.03 4.32
N GLY A 249 15.34 -0.48 3.53
CA GLY A 249 15.52 -0.12 2.13
C GLY A 249 14.60 -0.92 1.20
N PHE A 250 14.59 -0.55 -0.07
CA PHE A 250 13.80 -1.25 -1.08
C PHE A 250 14.45 -2.58 -1.47
N GLU A 251 13.62 -3.55 -1.77
CA GLU A 251 14.04 -4.86 -2.23
C GLU A 251 14.41 -4.83 -3.73
N PRO A 252 15.39 -5.63 -4.16
CA PRO A 252 15.68 -5.81 -5.58
C PRO A 252 14.59 -6.62 -6.28
N GLY A 253 14.31 -6.31 -7.56
CA GLY A 253 13.33 -7.00 -8.41
C GLY A 253 12.14 -6.10 -8.81
N GLY A 254 11.71 -6.23 -10.09
CA GLY A 254 10.60 -5.45 -10.62
C GLY A 254 10.92 -4.01 -11.01
N GLN A 255 12.21 -3.64 -11.10
CA GLN A 255 12.65 -2.28 -11.44
C GLN A 255 12.26 -1.86 -12.87
N SER A 256 12.04 -2.81 -13.78
CA SER A 256 11.57 -2.54 -15.14
C SER A 256 10.08 -2.19 -15.24
N GLY A 257 9.34 -2.27 -14.14
CA GLY A 257 7.92 -1.91 -14.09
C GLY A 257 7.66 -0.53 -14.67
N SER A 258 6.67 -0.43 -15.57
CA SER A 258 6.31 0.79 -16.29
C SER A 258 5.07 1.48 -15.71
N GLY A 259 4.80 2.72 -16.15
CA GLY A 259 3.66 3.51 -15.73
C GLY A 259 3.81 4.12 -14.33
N PHE A 260 2.75 4.71 -13.83
CA PHE A 260 2.72 5.39 -12.52
C PHE A 260 3.04 4.47 -11.34
N LEU A 261 2.84 3.16 -11.50
CA LEU A 261 3.04 2.18 -10.44
C LEU A 261 4.44 1.56 -10.44
N GLY A 262 5.34 1.95 -11.36
CA GLY A 262 6.69 1.40 -11.51
C GLY A 262 7.80 2.33 -11.03
N TRP A 263 9.03 1.80 -10.94
CA TRP A 263 10.23 2.52 -10.47
C TRP A 263 10.52 3.82 -11.20
N ALA A 264 10.26 3.87 -12.52
CA ALA A 264 10.49 5.08 -13.30
C ALA A 264 9.72 6.29 -12.76
N ALA A 265 8.47 6.12 -12.36
CA ALA A 265 7.66 7.21 -11.82
C ALA A 265 8.05 7.57 -10.38
N TRP A 266 8.44 6.57 -9.57
CA TRP A 266 8.71 6.77 -8.15
C TRP A 266 10.12 7.29 -7.87
N PHE A 267 11.14 6.89 -8.63
CA PHE A 267 12.54 7.24 -8.37
C PHE A 267 13.14 8.24 -9.37
N SER A 268 12.74 8.21 -10.65
CA SER A 268 13.33 9.10 -11.65
C SER A 268 12.43 10.26 -12.03
N GLY A 269 11.13 10.02 -12.11
CA GLY A 269 10.25 10.97 -12.81
C GLY A 269 10.62 11.12 -14.29
N LEU A 270 10.16 12.20 -14.91
CA LEU A 270 10.54 12.56 -16.29
C LEU A 270 11.92 13.25 -16.36
N LYS A 271 12.35 13.85 -15.27
CA LYS A 271 13.62 14.55 -15.06
C LYS A 271 13.88 14.69 -13.56
N PRO A 272 15.08 15.08 -13.12
CA PRO A 272 15.35 15.40 -11.72
C PRO A 272 14.30 16.35 -11.11
N GLY A 273 13.89 16.10 -9.87
CA GLY A 273 12.89 16.89 -9.14
C GLY A 273 11.44 16.63 -9.57
N THR A 274 11.15 15.53 -10.30
CA THR A 274 9.77 15.21 -10.73
C THR A 274 9.35 13.77 -10.40
N SER A 275 10.12 13.07 -9.58
CA SER A 275 9.74 11.75 -9.06
C SER A 275 8.56 11.85 -8.09
N ALA A 276 7.82 10.77 -7.91
CA ALA A 276 6.76 10.74 -6.90
C ALA A 276 7.35 10.87 -5.49
N GLN A 277 8.48 10.23 -5.21
CA GLN A 277 9.16 10.35 -3.91
C GLN A 277 9.62 11.78 -3.63
N TYR A 278 10.17 12.49 -4.63
CA TYR A 278 10.49 13.92 -4.51
C TYR A 278 9.26 14.73 -4.09
N ALA A 279 8.14 14.54 -4.78
CA ALA A 279 6.92 15.26 -4.48
C ALA A 279 6.45 14.98 -3.04
N PHE A 280 6.37 13.72 -2.63
CA PHE A 280 5.97 13.35 -1.28
C PHE A 280 6.93 13.87 -0.21
N ALA A 281 8.25 13.71 -0.38
CA ALA A 281 9.25 14.16 0.58
C ALA A 281 9.21 15.67 0.80
N THR A 282 9.23 16.44 -0.30
CA THR A 282 9.26 17.90 -0.24
C THR A 282 7.97 18.50 0.30
N GLN A 283 6.81 17.99 -0.13
CA GLN A 283 5.51 18.46 0.31
C GLN A 283 5.25 18.11 1.78
N ALA A 284 5.53 16.88 2.21
CA ALA A 284 5.39 16.48 3.60
C ALA A 284 6.32 17.28 4.52
N GLY A 285 7.58 17.43 4.12
CA GLY A 285 8.56 18.22 4.87
C GLY A 285 8.11 19.67 5.03
N ALA A 286 7.84 20.35 3.91
CA ALA A 286 7.51 21.76 3.92
C ALA A 286 6.20 22.08 4.65
N TYR A 287 5.13 21.35 4.37
CA TYR A 287 3.78 21.76 4.76
C TYR A 287 3.19 20.99 5.94
N MET A 288 3.66 19.77 6.22
CA MET A 288 3.16 18.98 7.34
C MET A 288 4.13 18.98 8.52
N ILE A 289 5.39 18.60 8.31
CA ILE A 289 6.36 18.38 9.40
C ILE A 289 6.92 19.69 9.94
N TYR A 290 7.47 20.54 9.06
CA TYR A 290 8.18 21.76 9.46
C TYR A 290 7.32 23.02 9.41
N GLN A 291 6.14 22.99 8.78
CA GLN A 291 5.27 24.15 8.59
C GLN A 291 6.05 25.35 8.02
N ASN A 292 6.94 25.07 7.04
CA ASN A 292 7.83 26.03 6.41
C ASN A 292 7.98 25.71 4.92
N ALA A 293 7.32 26.49 4.07
CA ALA A 293 7.37 26.32 2.61
C ALA A 293 8.78 26.44 1.99
N ALA A 294 9.76 27.00 2.72
CA ALA A 294 11.16 27.10 2.28
C ALA A 294 12.03 25.92 2.76
N TRP A 295 11.44 24.88 3.36
CA TRP A 295 12.21 23.71 3.78
C TRP A 295 12.86 23.01 2.57
N ASP A 296 14.13 22.66 2.70
CA ASP A 296 14.91 21.97 1.66
C ASP A 296 15.33 20.58 2.13
N TYR A 297 14.89 19.55 1.43
CA TYR A 297 15.20 18.15 1.72
C TYR A 297 16.70 17.85 1.72
N ARG A 298 17.52 18.64 0.98
CA ARG A 298 18.98 18.48 0.92
C ARG A 298 19.66 18.74 2.25
N ALA A 299 19.02 19.57 3.10
CA ALA A 299 19.52 19.91 4.43
C ALA A 299 18.99 18.94 5.53
N ALA A 300 18.17 17.97 5.18
CA ALA A 300 17.59 17.03 6.14
C ALA A 300 18.68 16.19 6.83
N ASN A 301 18.50 16.00 8.15
CA ASN A 301 19.42 15.27 9.03
C ASN A 301 18.65 14.22 9.83
N PHE A 302 18.93 12.95 9.58
CA PHE A 302 18.19 11.82 10.14
C PHE A 302 18.39 11.58 11.65
N ASP A 303 19.32 12.27 12.31
CA ASP A 303 19.45 12.22 13.77
C ASP A 303 18.40 13.06 14.49
N LYS A 304 18.05 14.23 13.94
CA LYS A 304 17.11 15.16 14.56
C LYS A 304 15.75 15.23 13.85
N ASP A 305 15.76 15.15 12.52
CA ASP A 305 14.56 15.43 11.73
C ASP A 305 13.54 14.28 11.81
N LEU A 306 13.99 13.04 11.98
CA LEU A 306 13.11 11.93 12.30
C LEU A 306 12.37 12.18 13.62
N LYS A 307 13.08 12.65 14.66
CA LYS A 307 12.44 12.96 15.94
C LYS A 307 11.41 14.08 15.80
N VAL A 308 11.71 15.12 15.02
CA VAL A 308 10.74 16.21 14.75
C VAL A 308 9.49 15.62 14.06
N ALA A 309 9.66 14.79 13.05
CA ALA A 309 8.53 14.15 12.35
C ALA A 309 7.72 13.25 13.29
N GLU A 310 8.36 12.43 14.12
CA GLU A 310 7.68 11.56 15.08
C GLU A 310 6.94 12.36 16.16
N ASP A 311 7.54 13.40 16.72
CA ASP A 311 6.95 14.26 17.75
C ASP A 311 5.73 15.05 17.21
N THR A 312 5.79 15.52 15.97
CA THR A 312 4.74 16.37 15.38
C THR A 312 3.66 15.57 14.68
N MET A 313 4.01 14.51 13.95
CA MET A 313 3.10 13.76 13.07
C MET A 313 2.83 12.34 13.56
N GLY A 314 3.73 11.74 14.36
CA GLY A 314 3.65 10.32 14.72
C GLY A 314 2.30 9.93 15.31
N ALA A 315 1.83 10.63 16.32
CA ALA A 315 0.54 10.35 16.97
C ALA A 315 -0.68 10.58 16.05
N ARG A 316 -0.52 11.36 14.97
CA ARG A 316 -1.61 11.69 14.04
C ARG A 316 -1.64 10.78 12.84
N LEU A 317 -0.46 10.37 12.31
CA LEU A 317 -0.35 9.75 11.00
C LEU A 317 0.20 8.32 11.03
N ASN A 318 0.94 7.91 12.06
CA ASN A 318 1.46 6.55 12.16
C ASN A 318 0.37 5.57 12.60
N ALA A 319 0.14 4.54 11.79
CA ALA A 319 -0.77 3.44 12.05
C ALA A 319 0.02 2.17 12.38
N ILE A 320 0.81 2.20 13.45
CA ILE A 320 1.79 1.15 13.80
C ILE A 320 1.55 0.49 15.18
N ASP A 321 0.44 0.79 15.84
CA ASP A 321 0.12 0.12 17.11
C ASP A 321 -0.10 -1.39 16.86
N PRO A 322 0.71 -2.28 17.45
CA PRO A 322 0.53 -3.71 17.29
C PRO A 322 -0.59 -4.28 18.17
N ASN A 323 -1.18 -3.48 19.05
CA ASN A 323 -2.26 -3.92 19.91
C ASN A 323 -3.61 -3.83 19.21
N LEU A 324 -4.02 -4.90 18.56
CA LEU A 324 -5.31 -5.01 17.87
C LEU A 324 -6.37 -5.77 18.70
N LYS A 325 -6.22 -5.74 20.05
CA LYS A 325 -7.13 -6.48 20.95
C LYS A 325 -8.59 -6.08 20.77
N ALA A 326 -8.89 -4.78 20.60
CA ALA A 326 -10.25 -4.29 20.44
C ALA A 326 -10.92 -4.87 19.16
N LEU A 327 -10.20 -4.91 18.04
CA LEU A 327 -10.69 -5.51 16.81
C LEU A 327 -10.93 -7.02 16.98
N LYS A 328 -9.96 -7.74 17.56
CA LYS A 328 -10.07 -9.18 17.82
C LYS A 328 -11.27 -9.51 18.70
N ASP A 329 -11.41 -8.81 19.84
CA ASP A 329 -12.42 -9.12 20.86
C ASP A 329 -13.86 -8.95 20.35
N ARG A 330 -14.08 -8.04 19.38
CA ARG A 330 -15.38 -7.90 18.73
C ARG A 330 -15.62 -8.83 17.53
N GLY A 331 -14.65 -9.68 17.21
CA GLY A 331 -14.73 -10.63 16.09
C GLY A 331 -14.33 -10.06 14.74
N GLY A 332 -13.83 -8.82 14.68
CA GLY A 332 -13.39 -8.15 13.46
C GLY A 332 -12.25 -8.90 12.76
N LYS A 333 -12.10 -8.72 11.45
CA LYS A 333 -11.07 -9.37 10.62
C LYS A 333 -10.26 -8.34 9.85
N LEU A 334 -8.95 -8.59 9.74
CA LEU A 334 -8.02 -7.75 9.01
C LEU A 334 -7.21 -8.61 8.04
N MET A 335 -7.22 -8.23 6.77
CA MET A 335 -6.32 -8.78 5.76
C MET A 335 -5.38 -7.70 5.27
N ILE A 336 -4.10 -7.99 5.25
CA ILE A 336 -3.05 -7.10 4.74
C ILE A 336 -2.45 -7.77 3.50
N TYR A 337 -2.18 -6.99 2.45
CA TYR A 337 -1.35 -7.46 1.34
C TYR A 337 -0.30 -6.43 0.95
N HIS A 338 0.83 -6.89 0.42
CA HIS A 338 1.87 -6.00 -0.10
C HIS A 338 2.63 -6.68 -1.24
N GLY A 339 2.86 -5.93 -2.33
CA GLY A 339 3.66 -6.39 -3.46
C GLY A 339 5.15 -6.37 -3.14
N TRP A 340 5.87 -7.46 -3.40
CA TRP A 340 7.32 -7.49 -3.17
C TRP A 340 8.12 -6.55 -4.07
N SER A 341 7.57 -6.15 -5.23
CA SER A 341 8.19 -5.22 -6.16
C SER A 341 7.69 -3.78 -6.03
N ASP A 342 7.10 -3.42 -4.89
CA ASP A 342 6.53 -2.10 -4.63
C ASP A 342 7.63 -1.02 -4.61
N PRO A 343 7.63 -0.03 -5.56
CA PRO A 343 8.61 1.04 -5.58
C PRO A 343 8.20 2.28 -4.76
N ALA A 344 7.00 2.27 -4.20
CA ALA A 344 6.47 3.36 -3.41
C ALA A 344 6.69 3.15 -1.91
N LEU A 345 6.30 1.98 -1.42
CA LEU A 345 6.34 1.65 0.00
C LEU A 345 7.13 0.36 0.21
N VAL A 346 8.08 0.37 1.11
CA VAL A 346 8.98 -0.76 1.36
C VAL A 346 8.20 -1.96 1.93
N PRO A 347 8.14 -3.11 1.21
CA PRO A 347 7.33 -4.26 1.63
C PRO A 347 7.78 -4.87 2.97
N THR A 348 9.09 -4.91 3.25
CA THR A 348 9.64 -5.38 4.53
C THR A 348 9.09 -4.60 5.72
N ALA A 349 8.72 -3.32 5.58
CA ALA A 349 8.10 -2.56 6.67
C ALA A 349 6.71 -3.11 7.06
N THR A 350 5.94 -3.60 6.09
CA THR A 350 4.64 -4.26 6.35
C THR A 350 4.84 -5.62 7.03
N VAL A 351 5.85 -6.38 6.62
CA VAL A 351 6.24 -7.62 7.31
C VAL A 351 6.61 -7.33 8.77
N ASN A 352 7.44 -6.32 9.03
CA ASN A 352 7.84 -5.93 10.38
C ASN A 352 6.62 -5.53 11.25
N TYR A 353 5.66 -4.80 10.67
CA TYR A 353 4.41 -4.47 11.37
C TYR A 353 3.62 -5.75 11.75
N TYR A 354 3.43 -6.66 10.80
CA TYR A 354 2.75 -7.93 11.07
C TYR A 354 3.46 -8.75 12.17
N GLU A 355 4.79 -8.86 12.11
CA GLU A 355 5.58 -9.57 13.11
C GLU A 355 5.48 -8.91 14.50
N ASN A 356 5.43 -7.58 14.57
CA ASN A 356 5.17 -6.85 15.81
C ASN A 356 3.77 -7.16 16.38
N VAL A 357 2.74 -7.30 15.53
CA VAL A 357 1.40 -7.74 15.97
C VAL A 357 1.47 -9.17 16.49
N VAL A 358 2.14 -10.09 15.80
CA VAL A 358 2.33 -11.48 16.26
C VAL A 358 3.07 -11.53 17.60
N ALA A 359 4.13 -10.73 17.77
CA ALA A 359 4.87 -10.64 19.01
C ALA A 359 4.01 -10.09 20.17
N LYS A 360 3.14 -9.11 19.88
CA LYS A 360 2.26 -8.48 20.87
C LYS A 360 1.07 -9.33 21.26
N MET A 361 0.42 -9.95 20.27
CA MET A 361 -0.87 -10.64 20.43
C MET A 361 -0.73 -12.16 20.58
N GLY A 362 0.41 -12.71 20.22
CA GLY A 362 0.65 -14.15 20.10
C GLY A 362 0.24 -14.73 18.74
N PRO A 363 0.93 -15.77 18.25
CA PRO A 363 0.70 -16.30 16.90
C PRO A 363 -0.69 -16.92 16.72
N LYS A 364 -1.19 -17.65 17.74
CA LYS A 364 -2.52 -18.28 17.67
C LYS A 364 -3.65 -17.25 17.61
N ASP A 365 -3.58 -16.25 18.45
CA ASP A 365 -4.59 -15.18 18.50
C ASP A 365 -4.56 -14.37 17.22
N THR A 366 -3.37 -13.97 16.76
CA THR A 366 -3.18 -13.24 15.50
C THR A 366 -3.78 -14.00 14.34
N ALA A 367 -3.52 -15.30 14.22
CA ALA A 367 -4.07 -16.13 13.16
C ALA A 367 -5.61 -16.23 13.18
N GLY A 368 -6.28 -15.92 14.29
CA GLY A 368 -7.74 -15.92 14.42
C GLY A 368 -8.42 -14.71 13.78
N PHE A 369 -7.70 -13.60 13.53
CA PHE A 369 -8.30 -12.36 13.03
C PHE A 369 -7.47 -11.61 12.00
N LEU A 370 -6.18 -11.90 11.81
CA LEU A 370 -5.27 -11.21 10.90
C LEU A 370 -4.61 -12.20 9.93
N ARG A 371 -4.50 -11.80 8.65
CA ARG A 371 -3.68 -12.45 7.61
C ARG A 371 -2.85 -11.41 6.88
N LEU A 372 -1.58 -11.73 6.61
CA LEU A 372 -0.72 -10.99 5.68
C LEU A 372 -0.48 -11.85 4.44
N TYR A 373 -0.59 -11.25 3.25
CA TYR A 373 -0.25 -11.87 1.97
C TYR A 373 0.81 -11.03 1.27
N MET A 374 2.00 -11.58 1.13
CA MET A 374 3.02 -10.98 0.28
C MET A 374 2.81 -11.44 -1.15
N VAL A 375 2.89 -10.50 -2.10
CA VAL A 375 2.55 -10.73 -3.52
C VAL A 375 3.80 -10.62 -4.36
N PRO A 376 4.41 -11.76 -4.78
CA PRO A 376 5.61 -11.76 -5.61
C PRO A 376 5.41 -11.01 -6.93
N GLY A 377 6.34 -10.12 -7.25
CA GLY A 377 6.35 -9.36 -8.50
C GLY A 377 5.23 -8.33 -8.67
N MET A 378 4.41 -8.05 -7.67
CA MET A 378 3.44 -6.95 -7.73
C MET A 378 4.10 -5.62 -7.36
N ASN A 379 3.82 -4.59 -8.14
CA ASN A 379 4.20 -3.21 -7.88
C ASN A 379 3.26 -2.56 -6.83
N HIS A 380 3.28 -1.22 -6.73
CA HIS A 380 2.46 -0.50 -5.77
C HIS A 380 0.95 -0.67 -6.06
N CYS A 381 0.26 -1.37 -5.18
CA CYS A 381 -1.18 -1.66 -5.23
C CYS A 381 -1.67 -2.53 -6.40
N ALA A 382 -0.97 -2.60 -7.51
CA ALA A 382 -1.34 -3.34 -8.72
C ALA A 382 -0.18 -3.43 -9.72
N ALA A 383 -0.41 -4.10 -10.85
CA ALA A 383 0.56 -4.27 -11.93
C ALA A 383 1.85 -5.00 -11.50
N GLY A 384 2.85 -5.04 -12.38
CA GLY A 384 4.13 -5.72 -12.14
C GLY A 384 4.24 -7.07 -12.85
N PRO A 385 5.43 -7.72 -12.82
CA PRO A 385 5.66 -8.96 -13.56
C PRO A 385 4.90 -10.18 -13.02
N GLY A 386 4.58 -10.22 -11.73
CA GLY A 386 3.87 -11.34 -11.09
C GLY A 386 2.35 -11.28 -11.19
N PRO A 387 1.64 -12.35 -10.77
CA PRO A 387 0.20 -12.34 -10.59
C PRO A 387 -0.24 -11.28 -9.58
N ASN A 388 -1.06 -10.33 -10.02
CA ASN A 388 -1.39 -9.12 -9.28
C ASN A 388 -2.89 -8.78 -9.22
N SER A 389 -3.75 -9.66 -9.76
CA SER A 389 -5.21 -9.51 -9.71
C SER A 389 -5.80 -10.62 -8.83
N PHE A 390 -6.37 -10.23 -7.69
CA PHE A 390 -6.89 -11.14 -6.66
C PHE A 390 -8.07 -10.53 -5.89
N GLY A 391 -8.80 -9.61 -6.52
CA GLY A 391 -10.08 -9.10 -6.00
C GLY A 391 -10.00 -8.28 -4.71
N ALA A 392 -8.88 -7.61 -4.45
CA ALA A 392 -8.79 -6.64 -3.35
C ALA A 392 -9.32 -5.25 -3.76
N GLY A 393 -9.37 -4.96 -5.05
CA GLY A 393 -9.81 -3.71 -5.65
C GLY A 393 -10.88 -3.90 -6.72
N PRO A 394 -10.98 -3.00 -7.71
CA PRO A 394 -11.96 -3.08 -8.79
C PRO A 394 -11.95 -4.42 -9.54
N GLY A 395 -13.11 -4.83 -10.08
CA GLY A 395 -13.25 -6.07 -10.82
C GLY A 395 -13.35 -7.32 -9.95
N ARG A 396 -13.88 -7.21 -8.75
CA ARG A 396 -14.04 -8.30 -7.79
C ARG A 396 -14.87 -9.48 -8.34
N SER A 397 -14.33 -10.68 -8.17
CA SER A 397 -15.08 -11.91 -8.28
C SER A 397 -15.87 -12.17 -6.99
N ALA A 398 -17.02 -12.84 -7.09
CA ALA A 398 -17.74 -13.35 -5.92
C ALA A 398 -17.12 -14.65 -5.36
N ASP A 399 -16.16 -15.25 -6.06
CA ASP A 399 -15.46 -16.45 -5.64
C ASP A 399 -14.40 -16.13 -4.58
N PRO A 400 -14.55 -16.61 -3.33
CA PRO A 400 -13.62 -16.34 -2.25
C PRO A 400 -12.24 -17.00 -2.41
N ASP A 401 -12.06 -17.90 -3.35
CA ASP A 401 -10.76 -18.52 -3.61
C ASP A 401 -9.91 -17.67 -4.57
N SER A 402 -10.52 -16.73 -5.31
CA SER A 402 -9.84 -15.81 -6.24
C SER A 402 -10.09 -14.32 -5.93
N SER A 403 -10.89 -14.01 -4.90
CA SER A 403 -11.18 -12.64 -4.46
C SER A 403 -10.89 -12.48 -2.97
N MET A 404 -9.91 -11.63 -2.67
CA MET A 404 -9.55 -11.30 -1.29
C MET A 404 -10.73 -10.67 -0.53
N PHE A 405 -11.53 -9.85 -1.21
CA PHE A 405 -12.69 -9.22 -0.58
C PHE A 405 -13.78 -10.26 -0.26
N ALA A 406 -14.11 -11.15 -1.19
CA ALA A 406 -15.08 -12.23 -0.93
C ALA A 406 -14.55 -13.23 0.12
N ALA A 407 -13.25 -13.46 0.18
CA ALA A 407 -12.61 -14.25 1.23
C ALA A 407 -12.74 -13.58 2.61
N LEU A 408 -12.60 -12.25 2.67
CA LEU A 408 -12.82 -11.46 3.89
C LEU A 408 -14.28 -11.56 4.35
N GLU A 409 -15.26 -11.41 3.43
CA GLU A 409 -16.68 -11.58 3.75
C GLU A 409 -16.96 -12.97 4.32
N ARG A 410 -16.48 -14.03 3.65
CA ARG A 410 -16.60 -15.41 4.14
C ARG A 410 -16.00 -15.58 5.54
N TRP A 411 -14.88 -14.91 5.80
CA TRP A 411 -14.24 -14.99 7.11
C TRP A 411 -15.03 -14.26 8.20
N VAL A 412 -15.53 -13.07 7.91
CA VAL A 412 -16.40 -12.29 8.84
C VAL A 412 -17.71 -13.02 9.09
N GLU A 413 -18.41 -13.42 8.04
CA GLU A 413 -19.80 -13.86 8.10
C GLU A 413 -19.95 -15.35 8.44
N LYS A 414 -18.96 -16.18 8.11
CA LYS A 414 -18.99 -17.65 8.28
C LYS A 414 -17.86 -18.19 9.15
N GLY A 415 -16.95 -17.35 9.60
CA GLY A 415 -15.79 -17.77 10.41
C GLY A 415 -14.71 -18.55 9.64
N THR A 416 -14.83 -18.68 8.30
CA THR A 416 -13.90 -19.46 7.48
C THR A 416 -12.75 -18.60 7.01
N ALA A 417 -11.60 -18.73 7.67
CA ALA A 417 -10.37 -18.00 7.30
C ALA A 417 -9.83 -18.50 5.95
N PRO A 418 -9.34 -17.59 5.08
CA PRO A 418 -8.70 -18.00 3.82
C PRO A 418 -7.32 -18.63 4.09
N GLU A 419 -7.12 -19.84 3.56
CA GLU A 419 -5.83 -20.53 3.59
C GLU A 419 -4.92 -20.14 2.43
N LYS A 420 -5.48 -19.64 1.36
CA LYS A 420 -4.81 -19.10 0.18
C LYS A 420 -5.80 -18.26 -0.63
N ILE A 421 -5.28 -17.43 -1.52
CA ILE A 421 -6.06 -16.70 -2.53
C ILE A 421 -5.35 -16.87 -3.87
N ILE A 422 -6.07 -17.21 -4.93
CA ILE A 422 -5.48 -17.38 -6.25
C ILE A 422 -5.37 -16.01 -6.93
N ALA A 423 -4.15 -15.53 -7.11
CA ALA A 423 -3.87 -14.34 -7.90
C ALA A 423 -3.71 -14.70 -9.37
N THR A 424 -4.17 -13.81 -10.23
CA THR A 424 -4.12 -13.93 -11.69
C THR A 424 -3.22 -12.83 -12.28
N LYS A 425 -2.35 -13.19 -13.20
CA LYS A 425 -1.71 -12.29 -14.16
C LYS A 425 -2.49 -12.37 -15.46
N TYR A 426 -3.05 -11.24 -15.87
CA TYR A 426 -3.62 -11.11 -17.22
C TYR A 426 -2.53 -10.71 -18.22
N GLN A 427 -2.73 -11.00 -19.51
CA GLN A 427 -1.79 -10.60 -20.56
C GLN A 427 -1.63 -9.07 -20.63
N MET A 428 -2.70 -8.34 -20.32
CA MET A 428 -2.69 -6.90 -20.07
C MET A 428 -3.17 -6.67 -18.64
N ASP A 429 -2.32 -6.10 -17.79
CA ASP A 429 -2.66 -5.85 -16.38
C ASP A 429 -4.00 -5.13 -16.23
N GLY A 430 -4.82 -5.61 -15.28
CA GLY A 430 -6.13 -5.06 -15.00
C GLY A 430 -7.21 -5.33 -16.06
N ASN A 431 -6.91 -6.06 -17.15
CA ASN A 431 -7.88 -6.37 -18.20
C ASN A 431 -8.20 -7.88 -18.27
N PRO A 432 -9.27 -8.35 -17.61
CA PRO A 432 -9.65 -9.77 -17.62
C PRO A 432 -9.96 -10.32 -19.04
N THR A 433 -10.37 -9.47 -19.97
CA THR A 433 -10.68 -9.89 -21.34
C THR A 433 -9.46 -10.15 -22.22
N SER A 434 -8.26 -9.75 -21.75
CA SER A 434 -7.00 -10.01 -22.49
C SER A 434 -6.53 -11.46 -22.40
N GLY A 435 -7.15 -12.29 -21.55
CA GLY A 435 -6.74 -13.66 -21.30
C GLY A 435 -5.77 -13.77 -20.12
N ILE A 436 -5.74 -14.95 -19.51
CA ILE A 436 -4.88 -15.30 -18.38
C ILE A 436 -3.48 -15.66 -18.90
N ALA A 437 -2.46 -15.02 -18.40
CA ALA A 437 -1.06 -15.35 -18.64
C ALA A 437 -0.53 -16.33 -17.58
N ARG A 438 -0.88 -16.12 -16.31
CA ARG A 438 -0.39 -16.94 -15.19
C ARG A 438 -1.32 -16.84 -13.99
N THR A 439 -1.39 -17.89 -13.18
CA THR A 439 -2.02 -17.88 -11.85
C THR A 439 -1.04 -18.37 -10.79
N ARG A 440 -1.18 -17.85 -9.54
CA ARG A 440 -0.34 -18.25 -8.41
C ARG A 440 -1.15 -18.19 -7.10
N PRO A 441 -1.00 -19.15 -6.17
CA PRO A 441 -1.58 -18.97 -4.86
C PRO A 441 -0.81 -17.93 -4.06
N LEU A 442 -1.49 -16.96 -3.50
CA LEU A 442 -1.00 -16.12 -2.42
C LEU A 442 -1.18 -16.90 -1.12
N CYS A 443 -0.10 -17.14 -0.42
CA CYS A 443 -0.09 -17.88 0.84
C CYS A 443 -0.07 -16.90 2.02
N PRO A 444 -0.78 -17.19 3.13
CA PRO A 444 -0.65 -16.39 4.34
C PRO A 444 0.79 -16.41 4.85
N TYR A 445 1.39 -15.24 5.03
CA TYR A 445 2.75 -15.12 5.58
C TYR A 445 2.84 -15.81 6.97
N PRO A 446 3.91 -16.58 7.28
CA PRO A 446 5.19 -16.66 6.57
C PRO A 446 5.27 -17.75 5.47
N LEU A 447 4.15 -18.34 5.06
CA LEU A 447 4.15 -19.34 3.99
C LEU A 447 4.41 -18.69 2.62
N VAL A 448 5.03 -19.47 1.72
CA VAL A 448 5.26 -19.10 0.32
C VAL A 448 4.70 -20.16 -0.63
N ALA A 449 4.42 -19.77 -1.87
CA ALA A 449 3.99 -20.68 -2.92
C ALA A 449 5.18 -21.47 -3.46
N ARG A 450 5.25 -22.77 -3.23
CA ARG A 450 6.30 -23.64 -3.76
C ARG A 450 5.78 -24.51 -4.87
N TYR A 451 6.50 -24.52 -6.01
CA TYR A 451 6.20 -25.40 -7.13
C TYR A 451 6.36 -26.86 -6.75
N LYS A 452 5.40 -27.72 -7.15
CA LYS A 452 5.36 -29.14 -6.82
C LYS A 452 6.28 -30.02 -7.67
N GLY A 453 6.96 -29.43 -8.69
CA GLY A 453 7.88 -30.14 -9.57
C GLY A 453 7.24 -30.80 -10.79
N SER A 454 5.93 -30.64 -11.02
CA SER A 454 5.21 -31.19 -12.18
C SER A 454 4.07 -30.28 -12.63
N GLY A 455 3.72 -30.30 -13.90
CA GLY A 455 2.71 -29.44 -14.51
C GLY A 455 3.27 -28.09 -14.96
N SER A 456 2.40 -27.19 -15.44
CA SER A 456 2.79 -25.84 -15.85
C SER A 456 3.11 -24.98 -14.65
N THR A 457 4.21 -24.21 -14.73
CA THR A 457 4.54 -23.18 -13.73
C THR A 457 3.65 -21.95 -13.82
N ASP A 458 2.77 -21.87 -14.82
CA ASP A 458 1.79 -20.78 -14.95
C ASP A 458 0.42 -21.10 -14.32
N GLU A 459 0.28 -22.27 -13.69
CA GLU A 459 -0.97 -22.73 -13.10
C GLU A 459 -0.86 -22.86 -11.57
N ALA A 460 -1.69 -22.15 -10.83
CA ALA A 460 -1.73 -22.16 -9.36
C ALA A 460 -1.93 -23.57 -8.77
N ALA A 461 -2.61 -24.47 -9.48
CA ALA A 461 -2.84 -25.86 -9.06
C ALA A 461 -1.53 -26.64 -8.83
N ASN A 462 -0.45 -26.24 -9.50
CA ASN A 462 0.87 -26.90 -9.42
C ASN A 462 1.78 -26.33 -8.31
N PHE A 463 1.21 -25.50 -7.41
CA PHE A 463 1.89 -24.94 -6.25
C PHE A 463 1.24 -25.37 -4.94
N ALA A 464 2.01 -25.35 -3.88
CA ALA A 464 1.53 -25.55 -2.51
C ALA A 464 2.06 -24.44 -1.60
N CYS A 465 1.27 -24.02 -0.61
CA CYS A 465 1.73 -23.13 0.45
C CYS A 465 2.59 -23.93 1.44
N VAL A 466 3.85 -23.55 1.59
CA VAL A 466 4.82 -24.20 2.47
C VAL A 466 5.62 -23.18 3.26
N GLU A 467 6.30 -23.62 4.33
CA GLU A 467 7.23 -22.77 5.07
C GLU A 467 8.35 -22.24 4.15
N ASN A 468 8.70 -20.99 4.33
CA ASN A 468 9.78 -20.32 3.60
C ASN A 468 11.15 -20.69 4.24
N LYS A 469 11.67 -21.86 3.89
CA LYS A 469 12.97 -22.38 4.36
C LYS A 469 14.13 -21.79 3.56
#